data_38b4cdc0a2289e7994ac9b99c5105a4a
#
_entry.id   38b4cdc0a2289e7994ac9b99c5105a4a
#
_cell.length_a   1.000
_cell.length_b   1.000
_cell.length_c   1.000
_cell.angle_alpha   90.00
_cell.angle_beta   90.00
_cell.angle_gamma   90.00
#
_symmetry.space_group_name_H-M   'P 1'
#
loop_
_entity.id
_entity.type
_entity.pdbx_description
1 polymer ?
#
loop_
_entity_poly.entity_id
_entity_poly.type
_entity_poly.pdbx_seq_one_letter_code
_entity_poly.pdbx_strand_id
1 'polypeptide(L)'
;MSLKDMKTKILLLLLLCGNSLFAQQQALLDSVPFLLRDHMYVNVEGEHGYVFDTGAGRNLVFDESISHPNQITTKPLRVIGVAGVQELKQLQQPFDFVLGNKTLHFPTAIQMDLRSISGCHANGLLGLRDLTENRLMINFQHSFLKELPLDAPIPEGYVKLPLRVENNLQVKVSGQIGKKNFNGWFVIDTGSGTAISFTAAATRKLGLEKLDLPKTIYDVIQMGIGDSLSWAIQLPTAFIKLGDTSVEHLLAACSPDGKGGLGKTRKWGIIGLDLLKNFNLIIDVPHRCLYVKAFREAPLKKPTFGVGVRNRIDVSDAWIAASLARNGVAAHAGLCLGDSIIAINGKNVRDYLWADEEAVFLSDTLNLTVRPYCPTPASSLPALKQIRLIRPKL
;
A
#
# COMPACT_ATOMS: atom_id res chain seq x y z
N MET A 1 34.51 -54.72 22.42
CA MET A 1 33.90 -54.01 21.28
C MET A 1 35.02 -53.68 20.31
N SER A 2 35.03 -54.27 19.13
CA SER A 2 36.16 -54.16 18.20
C SER A 2 36.15 -52.79 17.52
N LEU A 3 37.37 -52.28 17.14
CA LEU A 3 37.56 -51.02 16.45
C LEU A 3 36.79 -50.93 15.14
N LYS A 4 36.46 -52.11 14.56
CA LYS A 4 35.59 -52.25 13.38
C LYS A 4 34.12 -51.89 13.66
N ASP A 5 33.60 -52.34 14.84
CA ASP A 5 32.21 -52.08 15.25
C ASP A 5 31.98 -50.59 15.57
N MET A 6 33.03 -49.93 16.09
CA MET A 6 33.00 -48.50 16.40
C MET A 6 33.00 -47.66 15.11
N LYS A 7 33.80 -48.04 14.09
CA LYS A 7 33.82 -47.34 12.78
C LYS A 7 32.52 -47.49 12.02
N THR A 8 31.90 -48.69 12.11
CA THR A 8 30.59 -48.95 11.46
C THR A 8 29.48 -48.18 12.14
N LYS A 9 29.48 -48.07 13.47
CA LYS A 9 28.48 -47.25 14.21
C LYS A 9 28.64 -45.73 13.95
N ILE A 10 29.88 -45.24 13.84
CA ILE A 10 30.16 -43.85 13.54
C ILE A 10 29.73 -43.52 12.08
N LEU A 11 29.95 -44.46 11.13
CA LEU A 11 29.53 -44.28 9.74
C LEU A 11 28.01 -44.30 9.61
N LEU A 12 27.31 -45.15 10.39
CA LEU A 12 25.85 -45.16 10.42
C LEU A 12 25.26 -43.91 11.07
N LEU A 13 25.91 -43.38 12.11
CA LEU A 13 25.49 -42.10 12.76
C LEU A 13 25.71 -40.89 11.82
N LEU A 14 26.78 -40.89 11.04
CA LEU A 14 27.04 -39.83 10.03
C LEU A 14 26.07 -39.92 8.85
N LEU A 15 25.64 -41.15 8.46
CA LEU A 15 24.62 -41.33 7.44
C LEU A 15 23.20 -40.95 7.94
N LEU A 16 22.89 -41.16 9.22
CA LEU A 16 21.65 -40.72 9.83
C LEU A 16 21.62 -39.19 10.11
N CYS A 17 22.75 -38.58 10.43
CA CYS A 17 22.85 -37.12 10.55
C CYS A 17 22.92 -36.41 9.19
N GLY A 18 23.39 -37.08 8.13
CA GLY A 18 23.42 -36.52 6.78
C GLY A 18 22.04 -36.39 6.12
N ASN A 19 21.08 -37.20 6.55
CA ASN A 19 19.69 -37.12 6.04
C ASN A 19 18.82 -36.07 6.74
N SER A 20 19.29 -35.43 7.81
CA SER A 20 18.56 -34.35 8.49
C SER A 20 19.00 -32.93 8.08
N LEU A 21 19.94 -32.83 7.13
CA LEU A 21 20.41 -31.57 6.55
C LEU A 21 19.87 -31.30 5.13
N PHE A 22 18.89 -32.05 4.66
CA PHE A 22 18.01 -31.51 3.63
C PHE A 22 17.17 -30.45 4.32
N ALA A 23 17.64 -29.20 4.28
CA ALA A 23 16.78 -28.06 4.51
C ALA A 23 15.51 -28.33 3.71
N GLN A 24 14.41 -28.50 4.40
CA GLN A 24 13.10 -28.73 3.78
C GLN A 24 12.91 -27.55 2.82
N GLN A 25 13.14 -27.80 1.54
CA GLN A 25 13.05 -26.76 0.52
C GLN A 25 11.62 -26.28 0.58
N GLN A 26 11.42 -25.12 1.15
CA GLN A 26 10.09 -24.56 1.37
C GLN A 26 9.37 -24.50 0.02
N ALA A 27 8.18 -25.06 -0.07
CA ALA A 27 7.41 -25.08 -1.31
C ALA A 27 7.29 -23.66 -1.87
N LEU A 28 7.47 -23.54 -3.19
CA LEU A 28 7.26 -22.26 -3.86
C LEU A 28 5.79 -21.87 -3.73
N LEU A 29 5.54 -20.59 -3.55
CA LEU A 29 4.18 -20.03 -3.63
C LEU A 29 3.63 -20.31 -5.03
N ASP A 30 2.54 -21.05 -5.11
CA ASP A 30 1.79 -21.23 -6.35
C ASP A 30 0.94 -19.99 -6.63
N SER A 31 0.23 -19.97 -7.76
CA SER A 31 -0.56 -18.81 -8.18
C SER A 31 -1.65 -18.48 -7.15
N VAL A 32 -1.49 -17.35 -6.47
CA VAL A 32 -2.44 -16.82 -5.48
C VAL A 32 -3.12 -15.58 -6.06
N PRO A 33 -4.44 -15.56 -6.20
CA PRO A 33 -5.15 -14.40 -6.70
C PRO A 33 -5.07 -13.25 -5.71
N PHE A 34 -5.10 -12.02 -6.23
CA PHE A 34 -5.32 -10.82 -5.45
C PHE A 34 -6.45 -9.96 -6.03
N LEU A 35 -7.09 -9.21 -5.16
CA LEU A 35 -8.08 -8.21 -5.53
C LEU A 35 -7.40 -6.84 -5.55
N LEU A 36 -7.51 -6.13 -6.68
CA LEU A 36 -7.01 -4.76 -6.83
C LEU A 36 -8.18 -3.78 -6.69
N ARG A 37 -8.13 -2.96 -5.65
CA ARG A 37 -9.03 -1.84 -5.37
C ARG A 37 -8.19 -0.60 -5.05
N ASP A 38 -8.56 0.18 -4.03
CA ASP A 38 -7.73 1.23 -3.43
C ASP A 38 -6.34 0.72 -3.00
N HIS A 39 -6.27 -0.55 -2.59
CA HIS A 39 -5.06 -1.31 -2.30
C HIS A 39 -5.05 -2.65 -3.06
N MET A 40 -3.96 -3.39 -2.91
CA MET A 40 -3.83 -4.76 -3.38
C MET A 40 -4.11 -5.72 -2.22
N TYR A 41 -5.18 -6.53 -2.31
CA TYR A 41 -5.62 -7.42 -1.24
C TYR A 41 -5.38 -8.88 -1.59
N VAL A 42 -4.85 -9.64 -0.63
CA VAL A 42 -4.70 -11.10 -0.66
C VAL A 42 -5.59 -11.74 0.41
N ASN A 43 -5.82 -13.06 0.31
CA ASN A 43 -6.69 -13.80 1.22
C ASN A 43 -8.03 -13.09 1.43
N VAL A 44 -8.69 -12.77 0.33
CA VAL A 44 -9.99 -12.10 0.36
C VAL A 44 -11.08 -13.11 0.69
N GLU A 45 -11.78 -12.83 1.78
CA GLU A 45 -12.93 -13.61 2.24
C GLU A 45 -14.13 -12.65 2.46
N GLY A 46 -15.21 -12.85 1.67
CA GLY A 46 -16.34 -11.93 1.66
C GLY A 46 -15.92 -10.51 1.29
N GLU A 47 -16.14 -9.56 2.20
CA GLU A 47 -15.85 -8.14 2.02
C GLU A 47 -14.53 -7.71 2.69
N HIS A 48 -13.63 -8.65 3.04
CA HIS A 48 -12.40 -8.36 3.79
C HIS A 48 -11.19 -9.08 3.20
N GLY A 49 -9.99 -8.49 3.39
CA GLY A 49 -8.73 -9.07 2.97
C GLY A 49 -7.53 -8.46 3.69
N TYR A 50 -6.34 -8.94 3.33
CA TYR A 50 -5.07 -8.40 3.83
C TYR A 50 -4.41 -7.57 2.75
N VAL A 51 -4.05 -6.32 3.08
CA VAL A 51 -3.28 -5.46 2.17
C VAL A 51 -1.90 -6.07 1.95
N PHE A 52 -1.54 -6.36 0.70
CA PHE A 52 -0.19 -6.80 0.35
C PHE A 52 0.70 -5.59 0.10
N ASP A 53 1.69 -5.39 0.97
CA ASP A 53 2.48 -4.16 1.03
C ASP A 53 3.99 -4.44 0.94
N THR A 54 4.59 -4.20 -0.22
CA THR A 54 6.03 -4.34 -0.43
C THR A 54 6.85 -3.29 0.30
N GLY A 55 6.25 -2.17 0.70
CA GLY A 55 6.86 -1.10 1.49
C GLY A 55 6.95 -1.42 2.98
N ALA A 56 6.12 -2.33 3.50
CA ALA A 56 6.10 -2.75 4.90
C ALA A 56 7.25 -3.70 5.29
N GLY A 57 8.14 -4.05 4.36
CA GLY A 57 9.27 -4.95 4.61
C GLY A 57 8.80 -6.37 4.97
N ARG A 58 9.22 -6.87 6.15
CA ARG A 58 8.93 -8.24 6.60
C ARG A 58 7.86 -8.33 7.69
N ASN A 59 7.02 -7.33 7.82
CA ASN A 59 6.05 -7.25 8.90
C ASN A 59 4.72 -7.92 8.52
N LEU A 60 4.06 -8.44 9.56
CA LEU A 60 2.64 -8.77 9.56
C LEU A 60 1.95 -7.79 10.50
N VAL A 61 0.90 -7.18 10.03
CA VAL A 61 0.08 -6.24 10.81
C VAL A 61 -1.33 -6.76 10.86
N PHE A 62 -1.94 -6.75 12.04
CA PHE A 62 -3.35 -7.01 12.23
C PHE A 62 -4.10 -5.72 12.56
N ASP A 63 -5.29 -5.59 12.04
CA ASP A 63 -6.21 -4.58 12.54
C ASP A 63 -6.61 -4.89 14.00
N GLU A 64 -6.76 -3.86 14.82
CA GLU A 64 -7.08 -4.08 16.23
C GLU A 64 -8.49 -4.63 16.49
N SER A 65 -9.38 -4.60 15.50
CA SER A 65 -10.68 -5.27 15.57
C SER A 65 -10.56 -6.80 15.47
N ILE A 66 -9.42 -7.33 15.01
CA ILE A 66 -9.17 -8.76 14.90
C ILE A 66 -8.68 -9.28 16.24
N SER A 67 -9.50 -10.08 16.91
CA SER A 67 -9.13 -10.74 18.15
C SER A 67 -8.25 -11.95 17.90
N HIS A 68 -7.12 -12.01 18.57
CA HIS A 68 -6.27 -13.19 18.62
C HIS A 68 -6.26 -13.75 20.05
N PRO A 69 -6.60 -15.03 20.27
CA PRO A 69 -6.51 -15.63 21.58
C PRO A 69 -5.04 -15.63 22.07
N ASN A 70 -4.83 -15.42 23.37
CA ASN A 70 -3.51 -15.42 24.01
C ASN A 70 -2.53 -14.31 23.56
N GLN A 71 -3.02 -13.14 23.24
CA GLN A 71 -2.17 -12.00 22.88
C GLN A 71 -1.35 -11.52 24.09
N ILE A 72 -0.06 -11.70 24.00
CA ILE A 72 0.89 -11.09 24.94
C ILE A 72 1.46 -9.84 24.27
N THR A 73 0.96 -8.68 24.68
CA THR A 73 1.57 -7.40 24.32
C THR A 73 2.72 -7.13 25.28
N THR A 74 3.94 -6.99 24.78
CA THR A 74 5.06 -6.61 25.63
C THR A 74 5.31 -5.10 25.51
N LYS A 75 6.37 -4.65 24.97
CA LYS A 75 6.70 -3.22 24.90
C LYS A 75 6.06 -2.56 23.69
N PRO A 76 5.64 -1.28 23.78
CA PRO A 76 5.25 -0.52 22.61
C PRO A 76 6.39 -0.49 21.60
N LEU A 77 6.09 -0.79 20.34
CA LEU A 77 7.04 -0.75 19.24
C LEU A 77 6.96 0.62 18.56
N ARG A 78 8.08 1.34 18.56
CA ARG A 78 8.18 2.60 17.81
C ARG A 78 8.34 2.33 16.32
N VAL A 79 7.32 2.64 15.53
CA VAL A 79 7.31 2.44 14.08
C VAL A 79 7.43 3.79 13.37
N ILE A 80 8.33 3.85 12.39
CA ILE A 80 8.46 5.01 11.51
C ILE A 80 7.64 4.71 10.27
N GLY A 81 6.48 5.34 10.18
CA GLY A 81 5.61 5.27 9.01
C GLY A 81 5.85 6.40 8.01
N VAL A 82 5.01 6.47 7.00
CA VAL A 82 5.10 7.45 5.91
C VAL A 82 4.96 8.89 6.42
N ALA A 83 4.02 9.13 7.33
CA ALA A 83 3.63 10.45 7.80
C ALA A 83 4.17 10.81 9.19
N GLY A 84 4.94 9.95 9.85
CA GLY A 84 5.45 10.25 11.18
C GLY A 84 6.01 9.05 11.91
N VAL A 85 5.97 9.12 13.25
CA VAL A 85 6.40 8.05 14.16
C VAL A 85 5.25 7.77 15.12
N GLN A 86 4.90 6.51 15.25
CA GLN A 86 3.84 6.08 16.16
C GLN A 86 4.33 4.92 17.04
N GLU A 87 3.84 4.86 18.26
CA GLU A 87 4.00 3.68 19.12
C GLU A 87 2.83 2.73 18.86
N LEU A 88 3.14 1.52 18.42
CA LEU A 88 2.18 0.48 18.09
C LEU A 88 2.33 -0.70 19.05
N LYS A 89 1.29 -1.51 19.17
CA LYS A 89 1.32 -2.74 19.95
C LYS A 89 2.07 -3.82 19.16
N GLN A 90 3.05 -4.47 19.79
CA GLN A 90 3.71 -5.64 19.23
C GLN A 90 3.23 -6.91 19.93
N LEU A 91 2.70 -7.84 19.17
CA LEU A 91 2.32 -9.17 19.64
C LEU A 91 3.56 -10.07 19.64
N GLN A 92 3.91 -10.62 20.79
CA GLN A 92 5.18 -11.32 21.06
C GLN A 92 5.07 -12.85 20.94
N GLN A 93 4.15 -13.32 20.15
CA GLN A 93 4.00 -14.75 19.84
C GLN A 93 4.25 -14.99 18.36
N PRO A 94 4.70 -16.18 17.97
CA PRO A 94 4.77 -16.55 16.55
C PRO A 94 3.38 -16.60 15.91
N PHE A 95 3.32 -16.16 14.67
CA PHE A 95 2.13 -16.23 13.82
C PHE A 95 2.46 -16.95 12.54
N ASP A 96 1.60 -17.88 12.15
CA ASP A 96 1.61 -18.51 10.85
C ASP A 96 0.54 -17.85 9.98
N PHE A 97 0.96 -17.34 8.83
CA PHE A 97 0.06 -16.75 7.84
C PHE A 97 0.06 -17.64 6.60
N VAL A 98 -1.08 -18.25 6.32
CA VAL A 98 -1.23 -19.11 5.14
C VAL A 98 -1.57 -18.24 3.94
N LEU A 99 -0.70 -18.27 2.91
CA LEU A 99 -0.89 -17.60 1.63
C LEU A 99 -0.88 -18.66 0.53
N GLY A 100 -2.05 -19.00 -0.01
CA GLY A 100 -2.18 -20.12 -0.94
C GLY A 100 -1.65 -21.43 -0.36
N ASN A 101 -0.65 -22.01 -1.02
CA ASN A 101 0.00 -23.26 -0.59
C ASN A 101 1.22 -23.04 0.33
N LYS A 102 1.52 -21.80 0.72
CA LYS A 102 2.71 -21.46 1.50
C LYS A 102 2.33 -20.91 2.87
N THR A 103 2.99 -21.39 3.92
CA THR A 103 2.89 -20.84 5.27
C THR A 103 4.07 -19.90 5.51
N LEU A 104 3.77 -18.64 5.83
CA LEU A 104 4.73 -17.61 6.17
C LEU A 104 4.82 -17.50 7.70
N HIS A 105 6.02 -17.61 8.25
CA HIS A 105 6.25 -17.64 9.68
C HIS A 105 6.70 -16.27 10.20
N PHE A 106 5.92 -15.65 11.05
CA PHE A 106 6.23 -14.37 11.68
C PHE A 106 6.53 -14.57 13.16
N PRO A 107 7.71 -14.22 13.66
CA PRO A 107 8.03 -14.36 15.10
C PRO A 107 7.22 -13.38 15.97
N THR A 108 6.76 -12.30 15.38
CA THR A 108 5.95 -11.27 16.01
C THR A 108 5.02 -10.65 14.97
N ALA A 109 3.93 -10.04 15.41
CA ALA A 109 3.08 -9.21 14.57
C ALA A 109 2.86 -7.83 15.20
N ILE A 110 2.44 -6.87 14.39
CA ILE A 110 2.06 -5.53 14.85
C ILE A 110 0.53 -5.48 14.89
N GLN A 111 -0.02 -4.83 15.92
CA GLN A 111 -1.46 -4.55 16.01
C GLN A 111 -1.69 -3.05 16.05
N MET A 112 -2.61 -2.56 15.23
CA MET A 112 -2.98 -1.15 15.14
C MET A 112 -4.39 -0.98 14.57
N ASP A 113 -4.97 0.21 14.72
CA ASP A 113 -6.18 0.59 13.96
C ASP A 113 -5.80 0.80 12.48
N LEU A 114 -5.66 -0.30 11.73
CA LEU A 114 -5.31 -0.27 10.30
C LEU A 114 -6.48 0.25 9.46
N ARG A 115 -7.71 -0.02 9.90
CA ARG A 115 -8.91 0.41 9.20
C ARG A 115 -9.07 1.93 9.18
N SER A 116 -8.47 2.64 10.13
CA SER A 116 -8.38 4.12 10.07
C SER A 116 -7.56 4.61 8.89
N ILE A 117 -6.69 3.76 8.31
CA ILE A 117 -5.83 4.08 7.16
C ILE A 117 -6.41 3.49 5.87
N SER A 118 -6.80 2.22 5.90
CA SER A 118 -7.15 1.43 4.70
C SER A 118 -8.65 1.14 4.55
N GLY A 119 -9.50 1.60 5.50
CA GLY A 119 -10.93 1.32 5.48
C GLY A 119 -11.31 -0.03 6.09
N CYS A 120 -12.63 -0.27 6.24
CA CYS A 120 -13.17 -1.42 6.98
C CYS A 120 -12.86 -2.79 6.36
N HIS A 121 -12.47 -2.83 5.08
CA HIS A 121 -12.16 -4.07 4.38
C HIS A 121 -10.77 -4.65 4.72
N ALA A 122 -9.90 -3.89 5.38
CA ALA A 122 -8.56 -4.32 5.75
C ALA A 122 -8.55 -5.06 7.10
N ASN A 123 -8.42 -6.39 7.09
CA ASN A 123 -8.20 -7.19 8.28
C ASN A 123 -6.74 -7.12 8.77
N GLY A 124 -5.83 -6.78 7.89
CA GLY A 124 -4.41 -6.69 8.20
C GLY A 124 -3.59 -6.28 6.99
N LEU A 125 -2.27 -6.31 7.17
CA LEU A 125 -1.30 -6.00 6.14
C LEU A 125 -0.20 -7.06 6.15
N LEU A 126 0.12 -7.59 4.98
CA LEU A 126 1.16 -8.58 4.74
C LEU A 126 2.34 -7.96 4.00
N GLY A 127 3.51 -7.92 4.64
CA GLY A 127 4.77 -7.58 3.99
C GLY A 127 5.44 -8.78 3.30
N LEU A 128 6.63 -8.55 2.78
CA LEU A 128 7.32 -9.52 1.90
C LEU A 128 7.92 -10.75 2.60
N ARG A 129 8.02 -10.78 3.93
CA ARG A 129 8.62 -11.84 4.73
C ARG A 129 9.45 -12.88 3.90
N ASP A 130 9.08 -14.13 3.90
CA ASP A 130 9.81 -15.22 3.24
C ASP A 130 9.56 -15.33 1.73
N LEU A 131 8.76 -14.41 1.16
CA LEU A 131 8.50 -14.29 -0.28
C LEU A 131 9.67 -13.70 -1.08
N THR A 132 10.77 -13.33 -0.41
CA THR A 132 11.97 -12.77 -1.06
C THR A 132 13.13 -13.75 -1.18
N GLU A 133 12.96 -15.00 -0.78
CA GLU A 133 13.97 -16.07 -0.90
C GLU A 133 14.05 -16.59 -2.35
N ASN A 134 12.96 -16.52 -3.06
CA ASN A 134 12.82 -16.81 -4.48
C ASN A 134 12.47 -15.54 -5.26
N ARG A 135 12.18 -15.68 -6.56
CA ARG A 135 11.67 -14.58 -7.37
C ARG A 135 10.17 -14.45 -7.14
N LEU A 136 9.72 -13.32 -6.62
CA LEU A 136 8.30 -13.03 -6.48
C LEU A 136 7.77 -12.35 -7.73
N MET A 137 6.90 -13.03 -8.48
CA MET A 137 6.13 -12.45 -9.57
C MET A 137 4.85 -11.82 -9.03
N ILE A 138 4.62 -10.55 -9.39
CA ILE A 138 3.35 -9.83 -9.19
C ILE A 138 2.80 -9.58 -10.60
N ASN A 139 1.78 -10.33 -10.98
CA ASN A 139 1.16 -10.21 -12.30
C ASN A 139 -0.11 -9.36 -12.19
N PHE A 140 0.00 -8.06 -12.45
CA PHE A 140 -1.14 -7.14 -12.42
C PHE A 140 -2.10 -7.32 -13.59
N GLN A 141 -1.63 -7.88 -14.70
CA GLN A 141 -2.48 -8.15 -15.87
C GLN A 141 -3.52 -9.22 -15.59
N HIS A 142 -3.15 -10.22 -14.79
CA HIS A 142 -4.00 -11.38 -14.47
C HIS A 142 -4.29 -11.48 -12.96
N SER A 143 -3.90 -10.50 -12.16
CA SER A 143 -4.18 -10.36 -10.73
C SER A 143 -3.79 -11.57 -9.89
N PHE A 144 -2.52 -11.99 -9.97
CA PHE A 144 -1.99 -13.05 -9.13
C PHE A 144 -0.54 -12.81 -8.66
N LEU A 145 -0.20 -13.43 -7.53
CA LEU A 145 1.16 -13.60 -7.01
C LEU A 145 1.65 -15.01 -7.26
N LYS A 146 2.93 -15.17 -7.56
CA LYS A 146 3.59 -16.48 -7.71
C LYS A 146 5.07 -16.39 -7.41
N GLU A 147 5.66 -17.40 -6.79
CA GLU A 147 7.10 -17.55 -6.75
C GLU A 147 7.62 -18.32 -7.96
N LEU A 148 8.76 -17.91 -8.45
CA LEU A 148 9.51 -18.60 -9.50
C LEU A 148 10.86 -19.05 -8.91
N PRO A 149 11.38 -20.24 -9.28
CA PRO A 149 12.72 -20.66 -8.90
C PRO A 149 13.76 -19.62 -9.35
N LEU A 150 14.87 -19.52 -8.61
CA LEU A 150 15.96 -18.59 -8.95
C LEU A 150 16.63 -18.88 -10.28
N ASP A 151 16.64 -20.13 -10.70
CA ASP A 151 17.22 -20.61 -11.98
C ASP A 151 16.21 -20.61 -13.14
N ALA A 152 14.91 -20.39 -12.86
CA ALA A 152 13.92 -20.34 -13.92
C ALA A 152 14.23 -19.20 -14.92
N PRO A 153 14.00 -19.42 -16.22
CA PRO A 153 14.18 -18.35 -17.20
C PRO A 153 13.19 -17.22 -16.96
N ILE A 154 13.65 -15.98 -17.12
CA ILE A 154 12.76 -14.82 -17.08
C ILE A 154 11.91 -14.84 -18.36
N PRO A 155 10.58 -14.72 -18.26
CA PRO A 155 9.72 -14.70 -19.44
C PRO A 155 10.09 -13.56 -20.40
N GLU A 156 9.82 -13.72 -21.67
CA GLU A 156 10.12 -12.75 -22.70
C GLU A 156 9.42 -11.40 -22.49
N GLY A 157 10.09 -10.32 -22.86
CA GLY A 157 9.57 -8.96 -22.80
C GLY A 157 9.75 -8.27 -21.45
N TYR A 158 10.40 -8.90 -20.48
CA TYR A 158 10.77 -8.23 -19.23
C TYR A 158 12.11 -7.49 -19.35
N VAL A 159 12.15 -6.26 -18.87
CA VAL A 159 13.36 -5.43 -18.78
C VAL A 159 13.94 -5.56 -17.38
N LYS A 160 15.24 -5.86 -17.30
CA LYS A 160 15.99 -6.00 -16.03
C LYS A 160 16.43 -4.65 -15.52
N LEU A 161 16.12 -4.35 -14.25
CA LEU A 161 16.52 -3.14 -13.55
C LEU A 161 17.31 -3.50 -12.29
N PRO A 162 18.29 -2.67 -11.88
CA PRO A 162 18.97 -2.86 -10.60
C PRO A 162 18.00 -2.58 -9.44
N LEU A 163 18.02 -3.48 -8.45
CA LEU A 163 17.25 -3.38 -7.21
C LEU A 163 18.23 -3.08 -6.06
N ARG A 164 17.98 -2.00 -5.33
CA ARG A 164 18.68 -1.72 -4.08
C ARG A 164 17.90 -2.33 -2.94
N VAL A 165 18.56 -3.18 -2.18
CA VAL A 165 17.99 -3.88 -1.02
C VAL A 165 18.62 -3.30 0.24
N GLU A 166 17.83 -2.54 0.97
CA GLU A 166 18.15 -1.97 2.28
C GLU A 166 17.02 -2.34 3.25
N ASN A 167 16.53 -1.42 4.07
CA ASN A 167 15.34 -1.64 4.89
C ASN A 167 14.06 -1.82 4.04
N ASN A 168 14.09 -1.33 2.79
CA ASN A 168 13.04 -1.49 1.78
C ASN A 168 13.69 -1.80 0.42
N LEU A 169 12.88 -2.29 -0.49
CA LEU A 169 13.25 -2.50 -1.89
C LEU A 169 13.14 -1.18 -2.66
N GLN A 170 14.18 -0.79 -3.38
CA GLN A 170 14.21 0.45 -4.14
C GLN A 170 14.62 0.19 -5.58
N VAL A 171 13.99 0.91 -6.49
CA VAL A 171 14.31 0.93 -7.91
C VAL A 171 14.61 2.36 -8.37
N LYS A 172 15.40 2.48 -9.42
CA LYS A 172 15.70 3.77 -10.04
C LYS A 172 14.57 4.18 -10.96
N VAL A 173 14.02 5.37 -10.73
CA VAL A 173 12.91 5.93 -11.50
C VAL A 173 13.31 7.31 -11.99
N SER A 174 12.99 7.62 -13.22
CA SER A 174 13.16 8.95 -13.81
C SER A 174 11.82 9.49 -14.34
N GLY A 175 11.77 10.76 -14.64
CA GLY A 175 10.57 11.38 -15.18
C GLY A 175 10.67 12.89 -15.25
N GLN A 176 9.53 13.52 -15.56
CA GLN A 176 9.45 14.96 -15.72
C GLN A 176 8.16 15.52 -15.11
N ILE A 177 8.29 16.61 -14.37
CA ILE A 177 7.19 17.40 -13.81
C ILE A 177 7.37 18.85 -14.29
N GLY A 178 6.48 19.31 -15.16
CA GLY A 178 6.69 20.55 -15.89
C GLY A 178 8.02 20.54 -16.64
N LYS A 179 8.91 21.51 -16.35
CA LYS A 179 10.27 21.59 -16.92
C LYS A 179 11.34 20.90 -16.07
N LYS A 180 10.97 20.24 -14.97
CA LYS A 180 11.91 19.62 -14.03
C LYS A 180 12.04 18.13 -14.29
N ASN A 181 13.24 17.70 -14.68
CA ASN A 181 13.58 16.29 -14.75
C ASN A 181 14.01 15.77 -13.39
N PHE A 182 13.66 14.53 -13.08
CA PHE A 182 14.13 13.83 -11.91
C PHE A 182 14.68 12.44 -12.26
N ASN A 183 15.60 11.96 -11.45
CA ASN A 183 16.16 10.61 -11.55
C ASN A 183 16.69 10.22 -10.16
N GLY A 184 16.09 9.21 -9.55
CA GLY A 184 16.40 8.83 -8.18
C GLY A 184 15.96 7.43 -7.80
N TRP A 185 16.30 7.06 -6.55
CA TRP A 185 15.90 5.79 -5.96
C TRP A 185 14.60 5.94 -5.18
N PHE A 186 13.60 5.15 -5.54
CA PHE A 186 12.27 5.15 -4.93
C PHE A 186 11.96 3.79 -4.36
N VAL A 187 11.29 3.76 -3.22
CA VAL A 187 10.77 2.52 -2.62
C VAL A 187 9.64 1.98 -3.50
N ILE A 188 9.64 0.67 -3.72
CA ILE A 188 8.53 -0.06 -4.35
C ILE A 188 7.51 -0.33 -3.25
N ASP A 189 6.29 0.19 -3.38
CA ASP A 189 5.30 0.23 -2.31
C ASP A 189 3.89 -0.06 -2.85
N THR A 190 3.47 -1.33 -2.81
CA THR A 190 2.12 -1.75 -3.22
C THR A 190 1.05 -1.39 -2.19
N GLY A 191 1.44 -0.97 -0.97
CA GLY A 191 0.55 -0.41 0.04
C GLY A 191 0.18 1.04 -0.22
N SER A 192 0.88 1.74 -1.15
CA SER A 192 0.57 3.12 -1.51
C SER A 192 -0.28 3.20 -2.77
N GLY A 193 -1.44 3.87 -2.70
CA GLY A 193 -2.31 4.11 -3.86
C GLY A 193 -1.81 5.20 -4.83
N THR A 194 -0.71 5.94 -4.51
CA THR A 194 -0.19 7.00 -5.39
C THR A 194 0.62 6.45 -6.57
N ALA A 195 0.85 7.25 -7.61
CA ALA A 195 1.80 6.86 -8.66
C ALA A 195 3.24 7.06 -8.17
N ILE A 196 3.55 8.25 -7.69
CA ILE A 196 4.85 8.62 -7.14
C ILE A 196 4.65 9.66 -6.04
N SER A 197 5.33 9.49 -4.91
CA SER A 197 5.35 10.44 -3.80
C SER A 197 6.79 10.83 -3.50
N PHE A 198 7.07 12.14 -3.49
CA PHE A 198 8.39 12.67 -3.22
C PHE A 198 8.59 12.96 -1.74
N THR A 199 9.80 12.67 -1.23
CA THR A 199 10.20 13.13 0.11
C THR A 199 10.28 14.66 0.14
N ALA A 200 10.18 15.25 1.34
CA ALA A 200 10.37 16.70 1.53
C ALA A 200 11.72 17.19 0.98
N ALA A 201 12.77 16.40 1.12
CA ALA A 201 14.09 16.73 0.57
C ALA A 201 14.09 16.77 -0.97
N ALA A 202 13.48 15.79 -1.62
CA ALA A 202 13.37 15.74 -3.07
C ALA A 202 12.44 16.86 -3.60
N THR A 203 11.32 17.11 -2.91
CA THR A 203 10.40 18.22 -3.20
C THR A 203 11.12 19.57 -3.23
N ARG A 204 11.89 19.86 -2.18
CA ARG A 204 12.70 21.10 -2.10
C ARG A 204 13.80 21.17 -3.17
N LYS A 205 14.53 20.05 -3.38
CA LYS A 205 15.60 19.96 -4.38
C LYS A 205 15.10 20.28 -5.79
N LEU A 206 13.92 19.79 -6.13
CA LEU A 206 13.29 20.01 -7.44
C LEU A 206 12.51 21.33 -7.50
N GLY A 207 12.22 21.95 -6.35
CA GLY A 207 11.38 23.16 -6.25
C GLY A 207 9.93 22.91 -6.65
N LEU A 208 9.40 21.71 -6.38
CA LEU A 208 8.07 21.29 -6.89
C LEU A 208 6.92 22.18 -6.40
N GLU A 209 7.01 22.68 -5.18
CA GLU A 209 6.00 23.59 -4.61
C GLU A 209 5.85 24.90 -5.39
N LYS A 210 6.97 25.35 -6.01
CA LYS A 210 7.08 26.64 -6.71
C LYS A 210 6.79 26.54 -8.20
N LEU A 211 6.51 25.34 -8.70
CA LEU A 211 6.21 25.16 -10.12
C LEU A 211 4.89 25.85 -10.46
N ASP A 212 4.90 26.56 -11.59
CA ASP A 212 3.70 27.13 -12.20
C ASP A 212 3.01 26.04 -13.03
N LEU A 213 2.28 25.17 -12.32
CA LEU A 213 1.53 24.05 -12.86
C LEU A 213 0.17 23.99 -12.15
N PRO A 214 -0.86 23.43 -12.78
CA PRO A 214 -2.06 23.05 -12.08
C PRO A 214 -1.71 22.17 -10.88
N LYS A 215 -2.08 22.60 -9.70
CA LYS A 215 -1.80 21.83 -8.47
C LYS A 215 -3.02 21.79 -7.58
N THR A 216 -3.20 20.65 -6.94
CA THR A 216 -4.26 20.44 -5.96
C THR A 216 -3.62 20.22 -4.60
N ILE A 217 -4.05 20.99 -3.60
CA ILE A 217 -3.62 20.83 -2.21
C ILE A 217 -4.71 20.04 -1.49
N TYR A 218 -4.36 18.88 -0.95
CA TYR A 218 -5.25 18.04 -0.15
C TYR A 218 -4.87 18.13 1.33
N ASP A 219 -5.87 18.38 2.16
CA ASP A 219 -5.80 18.06 3.58
C ASP A 219 -6.22 16.60 3.78
N VAL A 220 -5.53 15.87 4.63
CA VAL A 220 -5.70 14.41 4.83
C VAL A 220 -5.72 14.13 6.33
N ILE A 221 -6.72 13.39 6.81
CA ILE A 221 -6.82 13.02 8.22
C ILE A 221 -5.64 12.14 8.63
N GLN A 222 -5.35 11.10 7.85
CA GLN A 222 -4.25 10.19 8.13
C GLN A 222 -3.68 9.63 6.82
N MET A 223 -2.38 9.80 6.63
CA MET A 223 -1.66 9.37 5.43
C MET A 223 -0.70 8.23 5.78
N GLY A 224 -1.23 7.05 6.13
CA GLY A 224 -0.46 5.93 6.64
C GLY A 224 -0.10 6.07 8.12
N ILE A 225 0.90 5.32 8.59
CA ILE A 225 1.37 5.37 9.99
C ILE A 225 2.04 6.73 10.25
N GLY A 226 1.58 7.44 11.28
CA GLY A 226 2.12 8.74 11.70
C GLY A 226 1.06 9.71 12.20
N ASP A 227 1.27 11.00 11.93
CA ASP A 227 0.39 12.06 12.40
C ASP A 227 -1.02 11.97 11.83
N SER A 228 -2.00 12.30 12.65
CA SER A 228 -3.43 12.21 12.32
C SER A 228 -3.93 13.27 11.34
N LEU A 229 -3.18 14.35 11.13
CA LEU A 229 -3.51 15.40 10.16
C LEU A 229 -2.28 15.77 9.35
N SER A 230 -2.42 15.74 8.06
CA SER A 230 -1.36 15.99 7.09
C SER A 230 -1.89 16.76 5.90
N TRP A 231 -1.01 17.23 5.04
CA TRP A 231 -1.38 17.78 3.75
C TRP A 231 -0.38 17.37 2.67
N ALA A 232 -0.84 17.34 1.43
CA ALA A 232 -0.03 17.01 0.27
C ALA A 232 -0.41 17.87 -0.93
N ILE A 233 0.58 18.14 -1.78
CA ILE A 233 0.38 18.76 -3.08
C ILE A 233 0.38 17.64 -4.12
N GLN A 234 -0.62 17.65 -5.00
CA GLN A 234 -0.63 16.84 -6.22
C GLN A 234 -0.30 17.69 -7.43
N LEU A 235 0.58 17.19 -8.30
CA LEU A 235 1.03 17.81 -9.53
C LEU A 235 0.94 16.84 -10.69
N PRO A 236 0.53 17.27 -11.91
CA PRO A 236 0.60 16.42 -13.08
C PRO A 236 2.06 16.15 -13.45
N THR A 237 2.35 14.89 -13.81
CA THR A 237 3.63 14.53 -14.42
C THR A 237 3.52 14.59 -15.93
N ALA A 238 4.59 14.97 -16.63
CA ALA A 238 4.65 14.78 -18.07
C ALA A 238 4.78 13.29 -18.39
N PHE A 239 5.69 12.63 -17.68
CA PHE A 239 5.85 11.18 -17.70
C PHE A 239 6.60 10.69 -16.47
N ILE A 240 6.44 9.40 -16.15
CA ILE A 240 7.27 8.64 -15.20
C ILE A 240 7.84 7.45 -15.95
N LYS A 241 9.16 7.25 -15.91
CA LYS A 241 9.86 6.18 -16.60
C LYS A 241 10.35 5.12 -15.62
N LEU A 242 9.91 3.88 -15.85
CA LEU A 242 10.37 2.68 -15.15
C LEU A 242 10.95 1.72 -16.18
N GLY A 243 12.26 1.49 -16.11
CA GLY A 243 12.99 0.82 -17.19
C GLY A 243 12.97 1.65 -18.47
N ASP A 244 12.59 1.03 -19.56
CA ASP A 244 12.50 1.66 -20.87
C ASP A 244 11.12 2.23 -21.18
N THR A 245 10.14 1.95 -20.31
CA THR A 245 8.74 2.38 -20.50
C THR A 245 8.46 3.69 -19.80
N SER A 246 7.88 4.64 -20.53
CA SER A 246 7.33 5.88 -20.02
C SER A 246 5.83 5.74 -19.83
N VAL A 247 5.32 6.18 -18.68
CA VAL A 247 3.89 6.21 -18.34
C VAL A 247 3.48 7.65 -18.15
N GLU A 248 2.47 8.08 -18.90
CA GLU A 248 1.91 9.44 -18.87
C GLU A 248 0.62 9.50 -18.02
N HIS A 249 0.03 10.67 -17.90
CA HIS A 249 -1.25 10.90 -17.21
C HIS A 249 -1.28 10.51 -15.73
N LEU A 250 -0.12 10.49 -15.08
CA LEU A 250 0.01 10.20 -13.67
C LEU A 250 0.17 11.48 -12.83
N LEU A 251 -0.15 11.37 -11.55
CA LEU A 251 0.02 12.46 -10.59
C LEU A 251 1.18 12.16 -9.63
N ALA A 252 1.99 13.18 -9.39
CA ALA A 252 3.00 13.17 -8.34
C ALA A 252 2.43 13.79 -7.07
N ALA A 253 2.67 13.15 -5.92
CA ALA A 253 2.38 13.67 -4.60
C ALA A 253 3.64 14.21 -3.94
N CYS A 254 3.54 15.34 -3.24
CA CYS A 254 4.62 15.99 -2.51
C CYS A 254 4.10 16.40 -1.13
N SER A 255 4.85 16.08 -0.08
CA SER A 255 4.58 16.56 1.28
C SER A 255 5.73 17.45 1.72
N PRO A 256 5.62 18.80 1.59
CA PRO A 256 6.73 19.72 1.78
C PRO A 256 7.33 19.73 3.19
N ASP A 257 6.48 19.57 4.19
CA ASP A 257 6.81 19.44 5.61
C ASP A 257 6.86 17.97 6.07
N GLY A 258 7.04 17.05 5.10
CA GLY A 258 6.99 15.62 5.30
C GLY A 258 7.72 15.15 6.54
N LYS A 259 7.01 14.37 7.34
CA LYS A 259 7.49 13.71 8.55
C LYS A 259 7.69 12.23 8.27
N GLY A 260 8.28 11.51 9.21
CA GLY A 260 8.47 10.06 9.06
C GLY A 260 9.32 9.69 7.85
N GLY A 261 8.87 8.68 7.12
CA GLY A 261 9.55 8.15 5.93
C GLY A 261 9.67 9.13 4.76
N LEU A 262 8.74 10.06 4.63
CA LEU A 262 8.79 11.13 3.63
C LEU A 262 9.51 12.40 4.12
N GLY A 263 9.94 12.45 5.38
CA GLY A 263 10.59 13.61 5.98
C GLY A 263 12.10 13.69 5.68
N LYS A 264 12.87 12.87 6.38
CA LYS A 264 14.33 12.93 6.41
C LYS A 264 14.97 11.67 5.84
N THR A 265 14.86 11.41 4.55
CA THR A 265 15.47 10.23 3.95
C THR A 265 16.45 10.60 2.85
N ARG A 266 17.46 9.72 2.63
CA ARG A 266 18.33 9.79 1.44
C ARG A 266 17.61 9.33 0.18
N LYS A 267 16.40 8.80 0.31
CA LYS A 267 15.56 8.30 -0.79
C LYS A 267 14.82 9.49 -1.41
N TRP A 268 14.46 9.34 -2.68
CA TRP A 268 13.69 10.35 -3.38
C TRP A 268 12.19 10.28 -3.05
N GLY A 269 11.71 9.09 -2.71
CA GLY A 269 10.30 8.88 -2.41
C GLY A 269 9.88 7.43 -2.51
N ILE A 270 8.61 7.24 -2.82
CA ILE A 270 7.98 5.94 -3.08
C ILE A 270 7.30 5.95 -4.45
N ILE A 271 7.22 4.79 -5.10
CA ILE A 271 6.33 4.51 -6.23
C ILE A 271 5.27 3.51 -5.78
N GLY A 272 4.02 3.81 -6.10
CA GLY A 272 2.88 3.03 -5.65
C GLY A 272 2.00 2.49 -6.76
N LEU A 273 0.83 1.99 -6.39
CA LEU A 273 -0.05 1.20 -7.25
C LEU A 273 -0.46 1.91 -8.54
N ASP A 274 -0.70 3.22 -8.51
CA ASP A 274 -1.11 3.93 -9.73
C ASP A 274 -0.07 3.85 -10.86
N LEU A 275 1.23 3.73 -10.51
CA LEU A 275 2.29 3.43 -11.48
C LEU A 275 2.46 1.92 -11.66
N LEU A 276 2.61 1.17 -10.56
CA LEU A 276 3.01 -0.24 -10.58
C LEU A 276 2.00 -1.14 -11.29
N LYS A 277 0.71 -0.85 -11.16
CA LYS A 277 -0.39 -1.62 -11.79
C LYS A 277 -0.40 -1.59 -13.32
N ASN A 278 0.50 -0.84 -13.95
CA ASN A 278 0.67 -0.83 -15.42
C ASN A 278 1.75 -1.81 -15.89
N PHE A 279 2.41 -2.49 -14.95
CA PHE A 279 3.50 -3.44 -15.19
C PHE A 279 3.23 -4.78 -14.53
N ASN A 280 3.70 -5.85 -15.13
CA ASN A 280 3.98 -7.08 -14.42
C ASN A 280 5.40 -7.00 -13.86
N LEU A 281 5.60 -7.43 -12.62
CA LEU A 281 6.85 -7.31 -11.89
C LEU A 281 7.39 -8.69 -11.53
N ILE A 282 8.74 -8.86 -11.55
CA ILE A 282 9.41 -9.98 -10.89
C ILE A 282 10.49 -9.40 -9.99
N ILE A 283 10.30 -9.55 -8.70
CA ILE A 283 11.22 -9.07 -7.66
C ILE A 283 12.20 -10.21 -7.35
N ASP A 284 13.47 -10.01 -7.66
CA ASP A 284 14.57 -10.96 -7.45
C ASP A 284 15.54 -10.37 -6.42
N VAL A 285 15.24 -10.55 -5.15
CA VAL A 285 16.05 -10.00 -4.05
C VAL A 285 17.43 -10.63 -3.97
N PRO A 286 17.58 -11.97 -4.10
CA PRO A 286 18.90 -12.61 -4.08
C PRO A 286 19.87 -12.07 -5.14
N HIS A 287 19.40 -11.82 -6.36
CA HIS A 287 20.22 -11.28 -7.44
C HIS A 287 20.16 -9.74 -7.54
N ARG A 288 19.44 -9.07 -6.62
CA ARG A 288 19.28 -7.60 -6.59
C ARG A 288 18.77 -7.03 -7.92
N CYS A 289 17.74 -7.66 -8.45
CA CYS A 289 17.12 -7.27 -9.71
C CYS A 289 15.61 -7.12 -9.56
N LEU A 290 15.06 -6.17 -10.28
CA LEU A 290 13.64 -6.05 -10.58
C LEU A 290 13.47 -6.23 -12.08
N TYR A 291 12.58 -7.11 -12.49
CA TYR A 291 12.20 -7.23 -13.90
C TYR A 291 10.80 -6.64 -14.06
N VAL A 292 10.62 -5.82 -15.07
CA VAL A 292 9.38 -5.11 -15.35
C VAL A 292 8.93 -5.36 -16.78
N LYS A 293 7.63 -5.58 -16.98
CA LYS A 293 7.02 -5.69 -18.29
C LYS A 293 5.75 -4.87 -18.33
N ALA A 294 5.75 -3.78 -19.09
CA ALA A 294 4.54 -3.00 -19.31
C ALA A 294 3.54 -3.83 -20.12
N PHE A 295 2.27 -3.74 -19.79
CA PHE A 295 1.20 -4.44 -20.51
C PHE A 295 0.03 -3.52 -20.88
N ARG A 296 0.01 -2.31 -20.36
CA ARG A 296 -1.00 -1.31 -20.69
C ARG A 296 -0.45 0.11 -20.51
N GLU A 297 -1.10 1.06 -21.16
CA GLU A 297 -0.95 2.47 -20.86
C GLU A 297 -1.82 2.88 -19.66
N ALA A 298 -1.38 3.89 -18.91
CA ALA A 298 -2.23 4.42 -17.85
C ALA A 298 -3.43 5.15 -18.46
N PRO A 299 -4.65 4.85 -18.01
CA PRO A 299 -5.83 5.52 -18.54
C PRO A 299 -5.81 7.01 -18.16
N LEU A 300 -6.36 7.85 -19.06
CA LEU A 300 -6.59 9.25 -18.75
C LEU A 300 -7.55 9.33 -17.55
N LYS A 301 -7.13 9.98 -16.47
CA LYS A 301 -7.97 10.14 -15.29
C LYS A 301 -9.00 11.23 -15.50
N LYS A 302 -10.25 10.90 -15.24
CA LYS A 302 -11.32 11.92 -15.16
C LYS A 302 -11.05 12.85 -13.97
N PRO A 303 -11.42 14.14 -14.05
CA PRO A 303 -11.42 15.02 -12.90
C PRO A 303 -12.20 14.41 -11.74
N THR A 304 -11.73 14.63 -10.53
CA THR A 304 -12.37 14.12 -9.31
C THR A 304 -13.22 15.22 -8.66
N PHE A 305 -14.06 14.82 -7.70
CA PHE A 305 -14.78 15.79 -6.86
C PHE A 305 -13.86 16.47 -5.82
N GLY A 306 -12.60 16.04 -5.73
CA GLY A 306 -11.65 16.57 -4.76
C GLY A 306 -11.87 16.04 -3.34
N VAL A 307 -12.52 14.90 -3.19
CA VAL A 307 -12.67 14.20 -1.91
C VAL A 307 -12.18 12.76 -2.06
N GLY A 308 -11.40 12.29 -1.09
CA GLY A 308 -11.14 10.87 -0.87
C GLY A 308 -11.88 10.42 0.37
N VAL A 309 -12.58 9.31 0.24
CA VAL A 309 -13.39 8.74 1.32
C VAL A 309 -12.70 7.50 1.88
N ARG A 310 -13.05 7.18 3.13
CA ARG A 310 -12.66 5.96 3.80
C ARG A 310 -13.89 5.30 4.35
N ASN A 311 -14.15 4.07 3.93
CA ASN A 311 -15.26 3.30 4.44
C ASN A 311 -14.97 2.90 5.90
N ARG A 312 -15.80 3.39 6.83
CA ARG A 312 -15.75 3.12 8.27
C ARG A 312 -17.13 2.72 8.80
N ILE A 313 -17.86 1.95 8.00
CA ILE A 313 -19.15 1.39 8.44
C ILE A 313 -19.00 0.50 9.68
N ASP A 314 -17.81 -0.04 9.93
CA ASP A 314 -17.44 -0.86 11.08
C ASP A 314 -17.62 -0.13 12.44
N VAL A 315 -17.36 1.18 12.49
CA VAL A 315 -17.37 1.96 13.74
C VAL A 315 -18.27 3.21 13.71
N SER A 316 -18.59 3.72 12.53
CA SER A 316 -19.33 4.99 12.40
C SER A 316 -20.57 4.91 11.53
N ASP A 317 -20.85 3.75 10.94
CA ASP A 317 -21.94 3.54 9.98
C ASP A 317 -21.90 4.51 8.79
N ALA A 318 -20.69 4.91 8.39
CA ALA A 318 -20.50 5.97 7.42
C ALA A 318 -19.21 5.79 6.61
N TRP A 319 -19.12 6.49 5.50
CA TRP A 319 -17.87 6.76 4.84
C TRP A 319 -17.34 8.13 5.26
N ILE A 320 -16.12 8.19 5.74
CA ILE A 320 -15.52 9.41 6.26
C ILE A 320 -14.82 10.17 5.12
N ALA A 321 -15.05 11.47 5.01
CA ALA A 321 -14.28 12.37 4.15
C ALA A 321 -12.84 12.46 4.69
N ALA A 322 -11.97 11.52 4.26
CA ALA A 322 -10.64 11.32 4.79
C ALA A 322 -9.57 12.21 4.14
N SER A 323 -9.81 12.68 2.92
CA SER A 323 -9.01 13.71 2.28
C SER A 323 -9.88 14.68 1.51
N LEU A 324 -9.48 15.95 1.47
CA LEU A 324 -10.27 17.00 0.85
C LEU A 324 -9.36 18.02 0.15
N ALA A 325 -9.60 18.23 -1.14
CA ALA A 325 -8.93 19.28 -1.90
C ALA A 325 -9.43 20.66 -1.44
N ARG A 326 -8.52 21.54 -1.00
CA ARG A 326 -8.87 22.85 -0.42
C ARG A 326 -9.77 23.69 -1.33
N ASN A 327 -9.53 23.62 -2.64
CA ASN A 327 -10.32 24.32 -3.67
C ASN A 327 -11.05 23.34 -4.59
N GLY A 328 -11.40 22.15 -4.08
CA GLY A 328 -12.12 21.13 -4.82
C GLY A 328 -13.64 21.34 -4.83
N VAL A 329 -14.33 20.67 -5.73
CA VAL A 329 -15.79 20.72 -5.85
C VAL A 329 -16.48 20.38 -4.53
N ALA A 330 -16.01 19.36 -3.82
CA ALA A 330 -16.60 18.93 -2.57
C ALA A 330 -16.45 19.99 -1.48
N ALA A 331 -15.28 20.64 -1.36
CA ALA A 331 -15.05 21.71 -0.40
C ALA A 331 -15.93 22.93 -0.69
N HIS A 332 -16.03 23.37 -1.96
CA HIS A 332 -16.91 24.47 -2.35
C HIS A 332 -18.40 24.17 -2.12
N ALA A 333 -18.79 22.90 -2.21
CA ALA A 333 -20.16 22.47 -1.91
C ALA A 333 -20.45 22.36 -0.41
N GLY A 334 -19.49 22.63 0.47
CA GLY A 334 -19.64 22.65 1.93
C GLY A 334 -19.36 21.33 2.64
N LEU A 335 -18.71 20.36 1.94
CA LEU A 335 -18.16 19.16 2.60
C LEU A 335 -16.90 19.55 3.37
N CYS A 336 -16.77 19.06 4.59
CA CYS A 336 -15.61 19.29 5.45
C CYS A 336 -14.84 18.00 5.68
N LEU A 337 -13.53 18.14 5.96
CA LEU A 337 -12.71 17.01 6.35
C LEU A 337 -13.23 16.39 7.66
N GLY A 338 -13.40 15.08 7.69
CA GLY A 338 -13.97 14.35 8.82
C GLY A 338 -15.49 14.18 8.79
N ASP A 339 -16.19 14.85 7.88
CA ASP A 339 -17.62 14.65 7.71
C ASP A 339 -17.95 13.19 7.40
N SER A 340 -19.07 12.71 7.96
CA SER A 340 -19.57 11.34 7.78
C SER A 340 -20.61 11.30 6.66
N ILE A 341 -20.30 10.67 5.54
CA ILE A 341 -21.23 10.43 4.43
C ILE A 341 -22.08 9.21 4.79
N ILE A 342 -23.39 9.37 4.93
CA ILE A 342 -24.33 8.32 5.35
C ILE A 342 -25.04 7.72 4.15
N ALA A 343 -25.33 8.52 3.13
CA ALA A 343 -25.98 8.05 1.91
C ALA A 343 -25.44 8.78 0.69
N ILE A 344 -25.43 8.09 -0.46
CA ILE A 344 -25.04 8.62 -1.77
C ILE A 344 -26.17 8.29 -2.75
N ASN A 345 -26.69 9.31 -3.44
CA ASN A 345 -27.81 9.20 -4.39
C ASN A 345 -29.03 8.49 -3.79
N GLY A 346 -29.30 8.73 -2.50
CA GLY A 346 -30.45 8.14 -1.77
C GLY A 346 -30.22 6.70 -1.25
N LYS A 347 -29.10 6.03 -1.62
CA LYS A 347 -28.73 4.71 -1.13
C LYS A 347 -27.83 4.86 0.10
N ASN A 348 -28.13 4.14 1.20
CA ASN A 348 -27.30 4.13 2.39
C ASN A 348 -25.91 3.56 2.05
N VAL A 349 -24.83 4.12 2.63
CA VAL A 349 -23.46 3.64 2.33
C VAL A 349 -23.19 2.23 2.84
N ARG A 350 -23.95 1.73 3.81
CA ARG A 350 -23.89 0.34 4.29
C ARG A 350 -24.37 -0.68 3.25
N ASP A 351 -25.22 -0.24 2.31
CA ASP A 351 -25.84 -1.12 1.31
C ASP A 351 -24.97 -1.28 0.05
N TYR A 352 -23.81 -0.57 0.00
CA TYR A 352 -22.85 -0.76 -1.09
C TYR A 352 -21.99 -1.99 -0.82
N LEU A 353 -21.85 -2.83 -1.83
CA LEU A 353 -20.85 -3.89 -1.82
C LEU A 353 -19.48 -3.29 -2.10
N TRP A 354 -18.43 -3.89 -1.60
CA TRP A 354 -17.04 -3.45 -1.83
C TRP A 354 -16.73 -3.25 -3.33
N ALA A 355 -17.28 -4.13 -4.18
CA ALA A 355 -17.14 -4.02 -5.63
C ALA A 355 -17.70 -2.71 -6.23
N ASP A 356 -18.67 -2.09 -5.57
CA ASP A 356 -19.40 -0.92 -6.08
C ASP A 356 -18.88 0.41 -5.51
N GLU A 357 -18.06 0.38 -4.44
CA GLU A 357 -17.62 1.58 -3.74
C GLU A 357 -16.86 2.57 -4.62
N GLU A 358 -15.92 2.08 -5.42
CA GLU A 358 -15.18 2.94 -6.37
C GLU A 358 -16.07 3.42 -7.52
N ALA A 359 -16.97 2.56 -7.98
CA ALA A 359 -17.82 2.83 -9.13
C ALA A 359 -18.77 4.00 -8.88
N VAL A 360 -19.25 4.18 -7.64
CA VAL A 360 -20.15 5.30 -7.30
C VAL A 360 -19.50 6.66 -7.58
N PHE A 361 -18.18 6.77 -7.36
CA PHE A 361 -17.41 7.99 -7.62
C PHE A 361 -17.08 8.21 -9.10
N LEU A 362 -17.47 7.32 -10.00
CA LEU A 362 -17.36 7.50 -11.45
C LEU A 362 -18.55 8.27 -12.05
N SER A 363 -19.63 8.48 -11.29
CA SER A 363 -20.81 9.26 -11.70
C SER A 363 -20.47 10.73 -11.92
N ASP A 364 -21.17 11.41 -12.82
CA ASP A 364 -20.96 12.84 -13.07
C ASP A 364 -21.59 13.73 -12.01
N THR A 365 -22.54 13.21 -11.25
CA THR A 365 -23.21 13.92 -10.15
C THR A 365 -23.37 12.97 -8.95
N LEU A 366 -23.10 13.48 -7.76
CA LEU A 366 -23.36 12.80 -6.49
C LEU A 366 -24.23 13.70 -5.60
N ASN A 367 -25.29 13.10 -5.02
CA ASN A 367 -26.08 13.71 -3.97
C ASN A 367 -25.72 13.01 -2.67
N LEU A 368 -25.10 13.71 -1.74
CA LEU A 368 -24.61 13.17 -0.48
C LEU A 368 -25.54 13.56 0.65
N THR A 369 -25.88 12.60 1.51
CA THR A 369 -26.43 12.88 2.84
C THR A 369 -25.28 12.79 3.83
N VAL A 370 -25.00 13.88 4.53
CA VAL A 370 -23.79 14.05 5.33
C VAL A 370 -24.15 14.42 6.76
N ARG A 371 -23.52 13.74 7.72
CA ARG A 371 -23.48 14.14 9.14
C ARG A 371 -22.20 14.94 9.33
N PRO A 372 -22.31 16.25 9.68
CA PRO A 372 -21.14 17.09 9.90
C PRO A 372 -20.25 16.56 11.03
N TYR A 373 -18.93 16.66 10.84
CA TYR A 373 -17.98 16.38 11.91
C TYR A 373 -18.09 17.46 12.99
N CYS A 374 -18.24 17.02 14.23
CA CYS A 374 -18.25 17.91 15.40
C CYS A 374 -17.12 17.48 16.34
N PRO A 375 -16.04 18.28 16.48
CA PRO A 375 -14.90 17.92 17.33
C PRO A 375 -15.21 17.94 18.83
N THR A 376 -16.29 18.60 19.24
CA THR A 376 -16.75 18.64 20.64
C THR A 376 -18.05 17.85 20.78
N PRO A 377 -18.19 17.03 21.84
CA PRO A 377 -19.45 16.35 22.12
C PRO A 377 -20.57 17.38 22.27
N ALA A 378 -21.44 17.44 21.28
CA ALA A 378 -22.62 18.29 21.37
C ALA A 378 -23.72 17.55 22.13
N SER A 379 -24.57 18.29 22.87
CA SER A 379 -25.74 17.75 23.56
C SER A 379 -26.80 17.18 22.60
N SER A 380 -26.68 17.46 21.29
CA SER A 380 -27.52 16.92 20.22
C SER A 380 -26.66 16.61 18.98
N LEU A 381 -27.01 15.55 18.23
CA LEU A 381 -26.39 15.27 16.96
C LEU A 381 -26.64 16.43 15.98
N PRO A 382 -25.62 16.87 15.21
CA PRO A 382 -25.82 17.94 14.25
C PRO A 382 -26.81 17.51 13.16
N ALA A 383 -27.58 18.47 12.66
CA ALA A 383 -28.55 18.24 11.58
C ALA A 383 -27.82 17.73 10.32
N LEU A 384 -28.45 16.78 9.62
CA LEU A 384 -27.92 16.25 8.37
C LEU A 384 -27.92 17.32 7.29
N LYS A 385 -26.84 17.35 6.51
CA LYS A 385 -26.71 18.21 5.33
C LYS A 385 -26.95 17.40 4.05
N GLN A 386 -27.55 18.04 3.05
CA GLN A 386 -27.61 17.54 1.68
C GLN A 386 -26.59 18.30 0.85
N ILE A 387 -25.67 17.58 0.20
CA ILE A 387 -24.61 18.18 -0.60
C ILE A 387 -24.67 17.58 -1.99
N ARG A 388 -24.73 18.43 -3.01
CA ARG A 388 -24.68 18.02 -4.42
C ARG A 388 -23.32 18.34 -5.01
N LEU A 389 -22.66 17.33 -5.55
CA LEU A 389 -21.39 17.45 -6.24
C LEU A 389 -21.60 17.24 -7.74
N ILE A 390 -21.04 18.12 -8.56
CA ILE A 390 -21.04 18.02 -10.02
C ILE A 390 -19.59 17.90 -10.46
N ARG A 391 -19.27 16.85 -11.23
CA ARG A 391 -17.91 16.60 -11.73
C ARG A 391 -17.47 17.74 -12.64
N PRO A 392 -16.24 18.26 -12.48
CA PRO A 392 -15.68 19.23 -13.42
C PRO A 392 -15.58 18.60 -14.81
N LYS A 393 -15.86 19.39 -15.86
CA LYS A 393 -15.56 18.98 -17.22
C LYS A 393 -14.04 18.98 -17.43
N LEU A 394 -13.57 18.10 -18.33
CA LEU A 394 -12.17 18.08 -18.77
C LEU A 394 -11.79 19.37 -19.48
#